data_c2d8970ef5e497a19ec74f1228f0b183
#
_entry.id   c2d8970ef5e497a19ec74f1228f0b183
#
_cell.length_a   1.000
_cell.length_b   1.000
_cell.length_c   1.000
_cell.angle_alpha   90.00
_cell.angle_beta   90.00
_cell.angle_gamma   90.00
#
_symmetry.space_group_name_H-M   'P 1'
#
loop_
_entity.id
_entity.type
_entity.pdbx_description
1 polymer ?
#
loop_
_entity_poly.entity_id
_entity_poly.type
_entity_poly.pdbx_seq_one_letter_code
_entity_poly.pdbx_strand_id
1 'polypeptide(L)'
;MKPERLAVSALSVASILLLWMGIAAFFPPTLLPGPGVVFRRLAELVATGDFWFHLRATVQRVALGFAGAFVVSLAAGTLMGARRLAESVLSSWVLVGLTIPGLCWAVLAVMWFGITEMAPVFAIFVVVLPMLTLNIWQGTKSLDRDLIEMARVFRTPWPSVMGNVVLPQLLPFCLAGARLGFALGWKVVVLSEMLGLSSGVGYMINRSFSAYSMDDVLAWTVGFTVVMFAFEYAVMLPIERRLVRWRPVVEF
;
A
#
# COMPACT_ATOMS: atom_id res chain seq x y z
N MET A 1 -21.16 -13.29 4.96
CA MET A 1 -20.00 -14.23 5.04
C MET A 1 -20.53 -15.55 5.55
N LYS A 2 -20.17 -16.69 4.92
CA LYS A 2 -20.56 -18.02 5.41
C LYS A 2 -19.92 -18.25 6.79
N PRO A 3 -20.63 -18.83 7.77
CA PRO A 3 -20.12 -19.05 9.14
C PRO A 3 -18.81 -19.84 9.17
N GLU A 4 -18.59 -20.74 8.23
CA GLU A 4 -17.35 -21.51 8.07
C GLU A 4 -16.12 -20.62 7.81
N ARG A 5 -16.25 -19.56 7.00
CA ARG A 5 -15.13 -18.63 6.72
C ARG A 5 -14.76 -17.82 7.95
N LEU A 6 -15.74 -17.44 8.78
CA LEU A 6 -15.49 -16.76 10.06
C LEU A 6 -14.76 -17.68 11.05
N ALA A 7 -15.18 -18.95 11.14
CA ALA A 7 -14.52 -19.92 12.00
C ALA A 7 -13.08 -20.19 11.58
N VAL A 8 -12.80 -20.33 10.28
CA VAL A 8 -11.44 -20.49 9.74
C VAL A 8 -10.58 -19.27 10.02
N SER A 9 -11.10 -18.05 9.81
CA SER A 9 -10.35 -16.83 10.11
C SER A 9 -10.06 -16.69 11.61
N ALA A 10 -11.02 -17.01 12.48
CA ALA A 10 -10.82 -16.99 13.92
C ALA A 10 -9.77 -18.01 14.37
N LEU A 11 -9.80 -19.21 13.79
CA LEU A 11 -8.80 -20.26 14.06
C LEU A 11 -7.40 -19.83 13.62
N SER A 12 -7.28 -19.17 12.47
CA SER A 12 -6.00 -18.65 11.98
C SER A 12 -5.43 -17.56 12.91
N VAL A 13 -6.26 -16.63 13.38
CA VAL A 13 -5.82 -15.60 14.35
C VAL A 13 -5.44 -16.25 15.69
N ALA A 14 -6.25 -17.20 16.18
CA ALA A 14 -5.97 -17.91 17.41
C ALA A 14 -4.65 -18.69 17.32
N SER A 15 -4.38 -19.36 16.21
CA SER A 15 -3.12 -20.11 16.02
C SER A 15 -1.89 -19.19 16.04
N ILE A 16 -1.97 -18.00 15.44
CA ILE A 16 -0.89 -16.99 15.48
C ILE A 16 -0.66 -16.51 16.91
N LEU A 17 -1.72 -16.20 17.65
CA LEU A 17 -1.61 -15.77 19.05
C LEU A 17 -1.05 -16.84 19.97
N LEU A 18 -1.48 -18.10 19.81
CA LEU A 18 -0.97 -19.25 20.56
C LEU A 18 0.51 -19.50 20.27
N LEU A 19 0.91 -19.40 18.98
CA LEU A 19 2.31 -19.51 18.59
C LEU A 19 3.15 -18.39 19.23
N TRP A 20 2.67 -17.15 19.19
CA TRP A 20 3.35 -16.03 19.85
C TRP A 20 3.48 -16.24 21.35
N MET A 21 2.38 -16.63 22.03
CA MET A 21 2.42 -16.95 23.47
C MET A 21 3.42 -18.06 23.78
N GLY A 22 3.43 -19.12 22.97
CA GLY A 22 4.36 -20.25 23.14
C GLY A 22 5.82 -19.80 22.99
N ILE A 23 6.13 -19.01 21.95
CA ILE A 23 7.49 -18.50 21.76
C ILE A 23 7.87 -17.51 22.87
N ALA A 24 6.98 -16.60 23.26
CA ALA A 24 7.23 -15.63 24.32
C ALA A 24 7.53 -16.28 25.69
N ALA A 25 7.04 -17.48 25.94
CA ALA A 25 7.34 -18.22 27.17
C ALA A 25 8.82 -18.65 27.27
N PHE A 26 9.54 -18.73 26.17
CA PHE A 26 10.98 -19.12 26.15
C PHE A 26 11.93 -17.91 26.24
N PHE A 27 11.42 -16.70 26.14
CA PHE A 27 12.24 -15.47 26.15
C PHE A 27 11.88 -14.59 27.34
N PRO A 28 12.85 -13.80 27.85
CA PRO A 28 12.54 -12.79 28.87
C PRO A 28 11.55 -11.76 28.33
N PRO A 29 10.61 -11.26 29.15
CA PRO A 29 9.60 -10.27 28.70
C PRO A 29 10.19 -8.97 28.14
N THR A 30 11.44 -8.65 28.51
CA THR A 30 12.19 -7.51 27.96
C THR A 30 12.61 -7.70 26.50
N LEU A 31 12.73 -8.95 26.03
CA LEU A 31 13.09 -9.29 24.65
C LEU A 31 11.85 -9.59 23.80
N LEU A 32 10.92 -10.38 24.34
CA LEU A 32 9.70 -10.74 23.64
C LEU A 32 8.51 -10.72 24.62
N PRO A 33 7.86 -9.57 24.82
CA PRO A 33 6.66 -9.48 25.63
C PRO A 33 5.53 -10.31 25.04
N GLY A 34 4.76 -10.94 25.93
CA GLY A 34 3.57 -11.70 25.52
C GLY A 34 2.45 -10.80 24.99
N PRO A 35 1.51 -11.37 24.20
CA PRO A 35 0.45 -10.59 23.56
C PRO A 35 -0.39 -9.79 24.56
N GLY A 36 -0.64 -10.27 25.77
CA GLY A 36 -1.42 -9.56 26.78
C GLY A 36 -0.77 -8.23 27.22
N VAL A 37 0.55 -8.17 27.34
CA VAL A 37 1.29 -6.94 27.66
C VAL A 37 1.20 -5.96 26.50
N VAL A 38 1.42 -6.44 25.29
CA VAL A 38 1.41 -5.63 24.06
C VAL A 38 0.02 -5.04 23.80
N PHE A 39 -1.04 -5.82 23.94
CA PHE A 39 -2.42 -5.31 23.76
C PHE A 39 -2.82 -4.30 24.84
N ARG A 40 -2.38 -4.48 26.09
CA ARG A 40 -2.60 -3.47 27.13
C ARG A 40 -1.90 -2.17 26.78
N ARG A 41 -0.63 -2.25 26.38
CA ARG A 41 0.15 -1.08 25.99
C ARG A 41 -0.46 -0.36 24.77
N LEU A 42 -0.92 -1.09 23.77
CA LEU A 42 -1.63 -0.54 22.62
C LEU A 42 -2.92 0.18 23.07
N ALA A 43 -3.69 -0.39 23.98
CA ALA A 43 -4.90 0.24 24.52
C ALA A 43 -4.60 1.57 25.23
N GLU A 44 -3.50 1.64 25.98
CA GLU A 44 -3.04 2.89 26.60
C GLU A 44 -2.67 3.95 25.54
N LEU A 45 -1.90 3.60 24.52
CA LEU A 45 -1.53 4.50 23.43
C LEU A 45 -2.74 5.02 22.65
N VAL A 46 -3.74 4.19 22.45
CA VAL A 46 -5.01 4.57 21.82
C VAL A 46 -5.81 5.51 22.72
N ALA A 47 -5.84 5.25 24.04
CA ALA A 47 -6.58 6.05 25.01
C ALA A 47 -5.97 7.44 25.25
N THR A 48 -4.64 7.56 25.22
CA THR A 48 -3.93 8.86 25.36
C THR A 48 -4.05 9.73 24.10
N GLY A 49 -4.41 9.14 22.97
CA GLY A 49 -4.50 9.85 21.68
C GLY A 49 -3.19 9.88 20.89
N ASP A 50 -2.07 9.48 21.47
CA ASP A 50 -0.76 9.47 20.81
C ASP A 50 -0.76 8.61 19.55
N PHE A 51 -1.43 7.45 19.62
CA PHE A 51 -1.57 6.55 18.48
C PHE A 51 -2.22 7.25 17.28
N TRP A 52 -3.29 7.96 17.49
CA TRP A 52 -4.04 8.64 16.43
C TRP A 52 -3.27 9.81 15.83
N PHE A 53 -2.54 10.55 16.65
CA PHE A 53 -1.70 11.67 16.20
C PHE A 53 -0.63 11.18 15.21
N HIS A 54 0.14 10.17 15.60
CA HIS A 54 1.22 9.64 14.78
C HIS A 54 0.70 8.86 13.56
N LEU A 55 -0.38 8.08 13.72
CA LEU A 55 -1.05 7.40 12.62
C LEU A 55 -1.52 8.37 11.54
N ARG A 56 -2.15 9.49 11.93
CA ARG A 56 -2.61 10.52 10.99
C ARG A 56 -1.47 11.07 10.14
N ALA A 57 -0.32 11.35 10.75
CA ALA A 57 0.85 11.84 10.03
C ALA A 57 1.32 10.83 8.98
N THR A 58 1.44 9.55 9.35
CA THR A 58 1.80 8.46 8.44
C THR A 58 0.81 8.33 7.29
N VAL A 59 -0.50 8.33 7.59
CA VAL A 59 -1.57 8.21 6.57
C VAL A 59 -1.55 9.38 5.59
N GLN A 60 -1.34 10.60 6.06
CA GLN A 60 -1.25 11.80 5.20
C GLN A 60 -0.08 11.70 4.22
N ARG A 61 1.10 11.29 4.68
CA ARG A 61 2.30 11.09 3.84
C ARG A 61 2.05 10.03 2.77
N VAL A 62 1.46 8.90 3.16
CA VAL A 62 1.12 7.82 2.21
C VAL A 62 0.10 8.30 1.19
N ALA A 63 -0.94 8.99 1.62
CA ALA A 63 -1.97 9.50 0.72
C ALA A 63 -1.40 10.47 -0.32
N LEU A 64 -0.52 11.40 0.10
CA LEU A 64 0.10 12.37 -0.80
C LEU A 64 1.07 11.71 -1.79
N GLY A 65 1.98 10.86 -1.28
CA GLY A 65 2.95 10.15 -2.13
C GLY A 65 2.28 9.21 -3.13
N PHE A 66 1.27 8.46 -2.65
CA PHE A 66 0.49 7.57 -3.49
C PHE A 66 -0.33 8.31 -4.55
N ALA A 67 -1.02 9.40 -4.18
CA ALA A 67 -1.81 10.17 -5.12
C ALA A 67 -0.95 10.73 -6.26
N GLY A 68 0.22 11.29 -5.94
CA GLY A 68 1.19 11.75 -6.93
C GLY A 68 1.65 10.61 -7.84
N ALA A 69 2.04 9.47 -7.26
CA ALA A 69 2.46 8.29 -8.01
C ALA A 69 1.34 7.77 -8.91
N PHE A 70 0.10 7.73 -8.43
CA PHE A 70 -1.06 7.25 -9.19
C PHE A 70 -1.33 8.11 -10.43
N VAL A 71 -1.32 9.44 -10.28
CA VAL A 71 -1.56 10.38 -11.40
C VAL A 71 -0.48 10.23 -12.46
N VAL A 72 0.79 10.19 -12.07
CA VAL A 72 1.90 10.05 -13.02
C VAL A 72 1.89 8.67 -13.67
N SER A 73 1.63 7.62 -12.89
CA SER A 73 1.53 6.24 -13.40
C SER A 73 0.37 6.05 -14.37
N LEU A 74 -0.76 6.72 -14.14
CA LEU A 74 -1.89 6.66 -15.05
C LEU A 74 -1.51 7.23 -16.42
N ALA A 75 -0.84 8.37 -16.45
CA ALA A 75 -0.36 8.98 -17.68
C ALA A 75 0.74 8.15 -18.34
N ALA A 76 1.76 7.74 -17.59
CA ALA A 76 2.88 6.96 -18.11
C ALA A 76 2.45 5.57 -18.61
N GLY A 77 1.68 4.82 -17.81
CA GLY A 77 1.23 3.47 -18.13
C GLY A 77 0.29 3.43 -19.34
N THR A 78 -0.64 4.38 -19.43
CA THR A 78 -1.52 4.50 -20.60
C THR A 78 -0.74 4.91 -21.86
N LEU A 79 0.23 5.81 -21.74
CA LEU A 79 1.08 6.22 -22.86
C LEU A 79 1.95 5.05 -23.35
N MET A 80 2.54 4.27 -22.44
CA MET A 80 3.32 3.07 -22.76
C MET A 80 2.48 2.00 -23.46
N GLY A 81 1.26 1.77 -22.99
CA GLY A 81 0.35 0.80 -23.62
C GLY A 81 -0.16 1.23 -25.00
N ALA A 82 -0.30 2.55 -25.23
CA ALA A 82 -0.81 3.11 -26.48
C ALA A 82 0.26 3.35 -27.55
N ARG A 83 1.56 3.57 -27.16
CA ARG A 83 2.61 3.97 -28.10
C ARG A 83 3.89 3.12 -27.90
N ARG A 84 4.31 2.41 -28.94
CA ARG A 84 5.54 1.57 -28.93
C ARG A 84 6.81 2.35 -28.56
N LEU A 85 6.93 3.60 -29.00
CA LEU A 85 8.10 4.43 -28.65
C LEU A 85 8.15 4.74 -27.15
N ALA A 86 7.01 5.11 -26.54
CA ALA A 86 6.94 5.34 -25.10
C ALA A 86 7.24 4.04 -24.31
N GLU A 87 6.73 2.93 -24.78
CA GLU A 87 7.02 1.61 -24.21
C GLU A 87 8.54 1.33 -24.22
N SER A 88 9.19 1.49 -25.37
CA SER A 88 10.64 1.22 -25.50
C SER A 88 11.50 2.11 -24.61
N VAL A 89 11.12 3.37 -24.44
CA VAL A 89 11.88 4.31 -23.59
C VAL A 89 11.60 4.11 -22.11
N LEU A 90 10.32 4.04 -21.71
CA LEU A 90 9.95 4.04 -20.30
C LEU A 90 10.03 2.67 -19.64
N SER A 91 10.00 1.56 -20.40
CA SER A 91 10.07 0.21 -19.82
C SER A 91 11.36 -0.01 -19.03
N SER A 92 12.50 0.47 -19.51
CA SER A 92 13.76 0.38 -18.78
C SER A 92 13.76 1.17 -17.47
N TRP A 93 13.15 2.36 -17.46
CA TRP A 93 13.00 3.17 -16.24
C TRP A 93 12.10 2.48 -15.21
N VAL A 94 10.99 1.89 -15.66
CA VAL A 94 10.09 1.13 -14.79
C VAL A 94 10.82 -0.06 -14.17
N LEU A 95 11.58 -0.84 -14.96
CA LEU A 95 12.35 -1.98 -14.47
C LEU A 95 13.43 -1.57 -13.47
N VAL A 96 14.18 -0.51 -13.75
CA VAL A 96 15.18 0.04 -12.81
C VAL A 96 14.50 0.47 -11.51
N GLY A 97 13.37 1.17 -11.60
CA GLY A 97 12.62 1.59 -10.41
C GLY A 97 12.14 0.43 -9.53
N LEU A 98 11.79 -0.71 -10.15
CA LEU A 98 11.37 -1.92 -9.42
C LEU A 98 12.54 -2.66 -8.76
N THR A 99 13.77 -2.53 -9.27
CA THR A 99 14.92 -3.24 -8.72
C THR A 99 15.58 -2.55 -7.54
N ILE A 100 15.44 -1.23 -7.44
CA ILE A 100 16.05 -0.46 -6.33
C ILE A 100 15.26 -0.70 -5.03
N PRO A 101 15.91 -1.17 -3.94
CA PRO A 101 15.24 -1.37 -2.66
C PRO A 101 14.61 -0.08 -2.12
N GLY A 102 13.39 -0.20 -1.56
CA GLY A 102 12.66 0.95 -1.01
C GLY A 102 13.43 1.72 0.08
N LEU A 103 14.27 1.02 0.86
CA LEU A 103 15.14 1.65 1.84
C LEU A 103 16.13 2.62 1.21
N CYS A 104 16.71 2.28 0.03
CA CYS A 104 17.62 3.18 -0.68
C CYS A 104 16.92 4.48 -1.07
N TRP A 105 15.71 4.38 -1.56
CA TRP A 105 14.89 5.56 -1.88
C TRP A 105 14.55 6.41 -0.65
N ALA A 106 14.26 5.77 0.49
CA ALA A 106 14.02 6.48 1.74
C ALA A 106 15.26 7.26 2.21
N VAL A 107 16.46 6.64 2.13
CA VAL A 107 17.72 7.30 2.48
C VAL A 107 18.02 8.48 1.53
N LEU A 108 17.91 8.26 0.21
CA LEU A 108 18.12 9.31 -0.78
C LEU A 108 17.15 10.48 -0.61
N ALA A 109 15.89 10.18 -0.30
CA ALA A 109 14.88 11.19 -0.04
C ALA A 109 15.26 12.10 1.13
N VAL A 110 15.73 11.50 2.25
CA VAL A 110 16.20 12.28 3.41
C VAL A 110 17.46 13.06 3.07
N MET A 111 18.37 12.54 2.27
CA MET A 111 19.58 13.26 1.83
C MET A 111 19.25 14.46 0.94
N TRP A 112 18.25 14.37 0.06
CA TRP A 112 17.88 15.43 -0.88
C TRP A 112 16.97 16.48 -0.27
N PHE A 113 16.00 16.06 0.52
CA PHE A 113 14.97 16.93 1.09
C PHE A 113 15.21 17.28 2.57
N GLY A 114 16.23 16.67 3.18
CA GLY A 114 16.45 16.80 4.62
C GLY A 114 15.38 16.08 5.44
N ILE A 115 15.38 16.33 6.74
CA ILE A 115 14.39 15.80 7.70
C ILE A 115 13.11 16.65 7.60
N THR A 116 12.34 16.46 6.54
CA THR A 116 11.12 17.19 6.23
C THR A 116 9.98 16.25 5.86
N GLU A 117 8.74 16.76 5.87
CA GLU A 117 7.56 16.00 5.44
C GLU A 117 7.63 15.56 3.97
N MET A 118 8.44 16.22 3.15
CA MET A 118 8.60 15.88 1.73
C MET A 118 9.43 14.62 1.51
N ALA A 119 10.36 14.30 2.41
CA ALA A 119 11.20 13.11 2.25
C ALA A 119 10.39 11.80 2.19
N PRO A 120 9.52 11.46 3.15
CA PRO A 120 8.71 10.24 3.06
C PRO A 120 7.70 10.29 1.91
N VAL A 121 7.11 11.46 1.59
CA VAL A 121 6.18 11.61 0.46
C VAL A 121 6.88 11.28 -0.86
N PHE A 122 8.09 11.79 -1.06
CA PHE A 122 8.90 11.49 -2.25
C PHE A 122 9.33 10.02 -2.30
N ALA A 123 9.77 9.45 -1.18
CA ALA A 123 10.17 8.04 -1.13
C ALA A 123 9.02 7.11 -1.52
N ILE A 124 7.80 7.37 -1.00
CA ILE A 124 6.59 6.63 -1.37
C ILE A 124 6.30 6.82 -2.86
N PHE A 125 6.33 8.06 -3.35
CA PHE A 125 6.08 8.38 -4.75
C PHE A 125 6.97 7.56 -5.69
N VAL A 126 8.28 7.57 -5.46
CA VAL A 126 9.25 6.89 -6.36
C VAL A 126 9.13 5.38 -6.29
N VAL A 127 8.87 4.80 -5.12
CA VAL A 127 8.76 3.33 -4.96
C VAL A 127 7.45 2.80 -5.54
N VAL A 128 6.36 3.54 -5.38
CA VAL A 128 5.02 3.12 -5.83
C VAL A 128 4.83 3.34 -7.33
N LEU A 129 5.45 4.39 -7.89
CA LEU A 129 5.33 4.79 -9.29
C LEU A 129 5.57 3.65 -10.29
N PRO A 130 6.70 2.90 -10.27
CA PRO A 130 6.96 1.87 -11.26
C PRO A 130 5.99 0.69 -11.15
N MET A 131 5.56 0.33 -9.94
CA MET A 131 4.59 -0.76 -9.74
C MET A 131 3.20 -0.42 -10.29
N LEU A 132 2.72 0.78 -10.04
CA LEU A 132 1.48 1.29 -10.62
C LEU A 132 1.58 1.38 -12.14
N THR A 133 2.67 1.94 -12.65
CA THR A 133 2.91 2.10 -14.09
C THR A 133 2.89 0.75 -14.80
N LEU A 134 3.54 -0.27 -14.23
CA LEU A 134 3.55 -1.62 -14.81
C LEU A 134 2.14 -2.20 -14.91
N ASN A 135 1.33 -2.11 -13.86
CA ASN A 135 -0.05 -2.62 -13.87
C ASN A 135 -0.93 -1.89 -14.88
N ILE A 136 -0.85 -0.56 -14.93
CA ILE A 136 -1.63 0.26 -15.86
C ILE A 136 -1.17 0.01 -17.32
N TRP A 137 0.14 -0.12 -17.55
CA TRP A 137 0.67 -0.48 -18.86
C TRP A 137 0.15 -1.83 -19.34
N GLN A 138 0.21 -2.87 -18.50
CA GLN A 138 -0.36 -4.19 -18.83
C GLN A 138 -1.88 -4.10 -19.09
N GLY A 139 -2.60 -3.34 -18.28
CA GLY A 139 -4.02 -3.09 -18.46
C GLY A 139 -4.32 -2.41 -19.80
N THR A 140 -3.54 -1.40 -20.17
CA THR A 140 -3.71 -0.71 -21.46
C THR A 140 -3.41 -1.61 -22.66
N LYS A 141 -2.44 -2.52 -22.53
CA LYS A 141 -2.15 -3.51 -23.59
C LYS A 141 -3.20 -4.60 -23.72
N SER A 142 -3.96 -4.87 -22.66
CA SER A 142 -5.03 -5.87 -22.65
C SER A 142 -6.39 -5.34 -23.09
N LEU A 143 -6.48 -4.06 -23.47
CA LEU A 143 -7.73 -3.48 -24.00
C LEU A 143 -8.18 -4.21 -25.25
N ASP A 144 -9.48 -4.50 -25.31
CA ASP A 144 -10.15 -5.10 -26.47
C ASP A 144 -10.17 -4.10 -27.63
N ARG A 145 -9.36 -4.38 -28.64
CA ARG A 145 -9.23 -3.53 -29.82
C ARG A 145 -10.46 -3.59 -30.72
N ASP A 146 -11.14 -4.73 -30.75
CA ASP A 146 -12.33 -4.93 -31.59
C ASP A 146 -13.45 -4.02 -31.13
N LEU A 147 -13.64 -3.86 -29.82
CA LEU A 147 -14.61 -2.91 -29.26
C LEU A 147 -14.26 -1.45 -29.59
N ILE A 148 -12.97 -1.11 -29.60
CA ILE A 148 -12.53 0.25 -29.96
C ILE A 148 -12.72 0.49 -31.47
N GLU A 149 -12.43 -0.50 -32.30
CA GLU A 149 -12.64 -0.42 -33.74
C GLU A 149 -14.14 -0.36 -34.08
N MET A 150 -14.98 -1.16 -33.44
CA MET A 150 -16.44 -1.09 -33.56
C MET A 150 -16.94 0.30 -33.21
N ALA A 151 -16.52 0.88 -32.09
CA ALA A 151 -16.92 2.24 -31.70
C ALA A 151 -16.50 3.29 -32.76
N ARG A 152 -15.37 3.10 -33.43
CA ARG A 152 -14.89 3.96 -34.51
C ARG A 152 -15.78 3.85 -35.76
N VAL A 153 -16.17 2.62 -36.14
CA VAL A 153 -17.09 2.39 -37.27
C VAL A 153 -18.43 3.08 -37.03
N PHE A 154 -18.96 3.01 -35.81
CA PHE A 154 -20.19 3.70 -35.41
C PHE A 154 -20.00 5.20 -35.13
N ARG A 155 -18.81 5.76 -35.39
CA ARG A 155 -18.48 7.18 -35.15
C ARG A 155 -18.83 7.65 -33.74
N THR A 156 -18.68 6.75 -32.73
CA THR A 156 -18.96 7.08 -31.34
C THR A 156 -18.00 8.17 -30.85
N PRO A 157 -18.48 9.23 -30.18
CA PRO A 157 -17.62 10.28 -29.63
C PRO A 157 -16.56 9.71 -28.65
N TRP A 158 -15.31 10.18 -28.74
CA TRP A 158 -14.19 9.69 -27.94
C TRP A 158 -14.45 9.69 -26.42
N PRO A 159 -15.07 10.71 -25.80
CA PRO A 159 -15.42 10.66 -24.38
C PRO A 159 -16.31 9.48 -24.01
N SER A 160 -17.23 9.08 -24.87
CA SER A 160 -18.08 7.90 -24.66
C SER A 160 -17.30 6.60 -24.77
N VAL A 161 -16.34 6.50 -25.72
CA VAL A 161 -15.44 5.35 -25.83
C VAL A 161 -14.57 5.22 -24.58
N MET A 162 -14.01 6.33 -24.10
CA MET A 162 -13.23 6.36 -22.86
C MET A 162 -14.04 5.91 -21.66
N GLY A 163 -15.25 6.44 -21.48
CA GLY A 163 -16.09 6.13 -20.31
C GLY A 163 -16.69 4.72 -20.31
N ASN A 164 -17.07 4.20 -21.49
CA ASN A 164 -17.84 2.96 -21.60
C ASN A 164 -17.00 1.75 -22.05
N VAL A 165 -15.82 1.98 -22.65
CA VAL A 165 -14.98 0.90 -23.18
C VAL A 165 -13.62 0.87 -22.48
N VAL A 166 -12.87 1.96 -22.53
CA VAL A 166 -11.47 1.98 -22.04
C VAL A 166 -11.41 1.96 -20.52
N LEU A 167 -12.10 2.89 -19.87
CA LEU A 167 -12.04 3.04 -18.42
C LEU A 167 -12.53 1.79 -17.65
N PRO A 168 -13.66 1.16 -18.01
CA PRO A 168 -14.09 -0.06 -17.35
C PRO A 168 -13.09 -1.21 -17.50
N GLN A 169 -12.46 -1.36 -18.66
CA GLN A 169 -11.47 -2.42 -18.88
C GLN A 169 -10.15 -2.15 -18.14
N LEU A 170 -9.75 -0.89 -18.01
CA LEU A 170 -8.52 -0.49 -17.33
C LEU A 170 -8.66 -0.53 -15.80
N LEU A 171 -9.86 -0.29 -15.28
CA LEU A 171 -10.13 -0.16 -13.85
C LEU A 171 -9.64 -1.32 -12.99
N PRO A 172 -9.82 -2.61 -13.36
CA PRO A 172 -9.30 -3.73 -12.57
C PRO A 172 -7.78 -3.70 -12.41
N PHE A 173 -7.05 -3.29 -13.45
CA PHE A 173 -5.60 -3.17 -13.42
C PHE A 173 -5.15 -1.99 -12.55
N CYS A 174 -5.86 -0.87 -12.60
CA CYS A 174 -5.63 0.27 -11.71
C CYS A 174 -5.85 -0.13 -10.24
N LEU A 175 -6.90 -0.89 -9.93
CA LEU A 175 -7.20 -1.34 -8.58
C LEU A 175 -6.17 -2.37 -8.07
N ALA A 176 -5.77 -3.33 -8.93
CA ALA A 176 -4.71 -4.28 -8.58
C ALA A 176 -3.37 -3.57 -8.33
N GLY A 177 -3.01 -2.63 -9.21
CA GLY A 177 -1.83 -1.79 -9.01
C GLY A 177 -1.91 -0.92 -7.76
N ALA A 178 -3.08 -0.32 -7.48
CA ALA A 178 -3.31 0.47 -6.29
C ALA A 178 -3.13 -0.34 -5.01
N ARG A 179 -3.69 -1.54 -4.95
CA ARG A 179 -3.56 -2.45 -3.81
C ARG A 179 -2.10 -2.81 -3.51
N LEU A 180 -1.35 -3.20 -4.56
CA LEU A 180 0.08 -3.50 -4.44
C LEU A 180 0.90 -2.25 -4.09
N GLY A 181 0.58 -1.11 -4.71
CA GLY A 181 1.21 0.17 -4.44
C GLY A 181 1.02 0.64 -3.00
N PHE A 182 -0.19 0.52 -2.44
CA PHE A 182 -0.44 0.80 -1.03
C PHE A 182 0.39 -0.13 -0.13
N ALA A 183 0.42 -1.44 -0.41
CA ALA A 183 1.19 -2.39 0.37
C ALA A 183 2.69 -2.06 0.40
N LEU A 184 3.26 -1.52 -0.69
CA LEU A 184 4.62 -1.01 -0.75
C LEU A 184 4.77 0.32 -0.03
N GLY A 185 3.84 1.26 -0.24
CA GLY A 185 3.86 2.60 0.34
C GLY A 185 3.89 2.58 1.87
N TRP A 186 3.08 1.71 2.49
CA TRP A 186 3.07 1.52 3.94
C TRP A 186 4.41 1.02 4.50
N LYS A 187 5.11 0.14 3.79
CA LYS A 187 6.42 -0.35 4.22
C LYS A 187 7.48 0.75 4.13
N VAL A 188 7.46 1.52 3.05
CA VAL A 188 8.45 2.57 2.79
C VAL A 188 8.26 3.77 3.70
N VAL A 189 7.01 4.17 4.02
CA VAL A 189 6.77 5.29 4.93
C VAL A 189 7.34 5.03 6.31
N VAL A 190 7.11 3.83 6.87
CA VAL A 190 7.65 3.47 8.20
C VAL A 190 9.18 3.55 8.20
N LEU A 191 9.83 3.00 7.17
CA LEU A 191 11.30 3.09 7.04
C LEU A 191 11.78 4.54 6.93
N SER A 192 11.09 5.36 6.14
CA SER A 192 11.44 6.77 5.96
C SER A 192 11.25 7.59 7.25
N GLU A 193 10.19 7.30 8.01
CA GLU A 193 9.92 7.96 9.30
C GLU A 193 10.94 7.59 10.38
N MET A 194 11.50 6.37 10.34
CA MET A 194 12.58 5.96 11.24
C MET A 194 13.89 6.71 11.02
N LEU A 195 14.10 7.31 9.85
CA LEU A 195 15.35 7.99 9.48
C LEU A 195 15.49 9.42 10.03
N GLY A 196 14.70 9.80 11.02
CA GLY A 196 14.93 11.05 11.75
C GLY A 196 13.75 12.02 11.78
N LEU A 197 12.57 11.64 11.29
CA LEU A 197 11.37 12.45 11.46
C LEU A 197 10.96 12.55 12.93
N SER A 198 10.13 13.55 13.25
CA SER A 198 9.63 13.81 14.62
C SER A 198 8.21 13.34 14.85
N SER A 199 7.56 12.74 13.84
CA SER A 199 6.19 12.24 13.91
C SER A 199 5.99 11.06 12.96
N GLY A 200 4.95 10.27 13.22
CA GLY A 200 4.60 9.09 12.45
C GLY A 200 4.81 7.80 13.24
N VAL A 201 4.25 6.71 12.72
CA VAL A 201 4.35 5.38 13.35
C VAL A 201 5.79 4.88 13.34
N GLY A 202 6.52 5.07 12.22
CA GLY A 202 7.92 4.70 12.12
C GLY A 202 8.82 5.47 13.08
N TYR A 203 8.56 6.76 13.30
CA TYR A 203 9.23 7.56 14.31
C TYR A 203 9.03 6.96 15.72
N MET A 204 7.80 6.58 16.08
CA MET A 204 7.52 6.00 17.39
C MET A 204 8.15 4.63 17.58
N ILE A 205 8.17 3.80 16.53
CA ILE A 205 8.89 2.51 16.55
C ILE A 205 10.40 2.75 16.81
N ASN A 206 11.02 3.69 16.09
CA ASN A 206 12.43 4.00 16.26
C ASN A 206 12.76 4.58 17.65
N ARG A 207 11.90 5.47 18.15
CA ARG A 207 12.00 6.04 19.49
C ARG A 207 11.93 4.97 20.58
N SER A 208 10.95 4.06 20.47
CA SER A 208 10.77 2.94 21.40
C SER A 208 11.94 1.96 21.34
N PHE A 209 12.43 1.68 20.13
CA PHE A 209 13.63 0.86 19.94
C PHE A 209 14.87 1.48 20.59
N SER A 210 15.08 2.78 20.43
CA SER A 210 16.20 3.52 21.03
C SER A 210 16.09 3.58 22.57
N ALA A 211 14.88 3.49 23.10
CA ALA A 211 14.60 3.40 24.53
C ALA A 211 14.66 1.97 25.10
N TYR A 212 14.95 0.97 24.26
CA TYR A 212 14.91 -0.46 24.61
C TYR A 212 13.57 -0.95 25.16
N SER A 213 12.45 -0.29 24.77
CA SER A 213 11.08 -0.63 25.17
C SER A 213 10.44 -1.53 24.11
N MET A 214 10.62 -2.84 24.25
CA MET A 214 10.09 -3.82 23.28
C MET A 214 8.57 -3.94 23.31
N ASP A 215 7.94 -3.68 24.44
CA ASP A 215 6.49 -3.61 24.58
C ASP A 215 5.89 -2.47 23.73
N ASP A 216 6.52 -1.29 23.71
CA ASP A 216 6.13 -0.18 22.86
C ASP A 216 6.40 -0.48 21.37
N VAL A 217 7.57 -1.02 21.02
CA VAL A 217 7.88 -1.41 19.64
C VAL A 217 6.82 -2.36 19.08
N LEU A 218 6.47 -3.40 19.84
CA LEU A 218 5.45 -4.36 19.43
C LEU A 218 4.05 -3.75 19.45
N ALA A 219 3.71 -2.89 20.43
CA ALA A 219 2.41 -2.22 20.47
C ALA A 219 2.19 -1.33 19.23
N TRP A 220 3.17 -0.52 18.83
CA TRP A 220 3.12 0.28 17.61
C TRP A 220 3.04 -0.60 16.35
N THR A 221 3.82 -1.66 16.27
CA THR A 221 3.83 -2.59 15.13
C THR A 221 2.49 -3.30 14.98
N VAL A 222 1.95 -3.85 16.07
CA VAL A 222 0.65 -4.53 16.06
C VAL A 222 -0.48 -3.55 15.76
N GLY A 223 -0.49 -2.38 16.41
CA GLY A 223 -1.49 -1.34 16.18
C GLY A 223 -1.50 -0.89 14.72
N PHE A 224 -0.35 -0.63 14.14
CA PHE A 224 -0.22 -0.28 12.72
C PHE A 224 -0.70 -1.42 11.81
N THR A 225 -0.32 -2.66 12.10
CA THR A 225 -0.76 -3.83 11.34
C THR A 225 -2.28 -3.98 11.35
N VAL A 226 -2.92 -3.79 12.52
CA VAL A 226 -4.39 -3.83 12.64
C VAL A 226 -5.05 -2.75 11.77
N VAL A 227 -4.49 -1.52 11.77
CA VAL A 227 -4.99 -0.44 10.90
C VAL A 227 -4.83 -0.79 9.42
N MET A 228 -3.69 -1.40 9.02
CA MET A 228 -3.49 -1.84 7.64
C MET A 228 -4.51 -2.91 7.22
N PHE A 229 -4.76 -3.88 8.07
CA PHE A 229 -5.82 -4.86 7.83
C PHE A 229 -7.20 -4.21 7.74
N ALA A 230 -7.50 -3.29 8.64
CA ALA A 230 -8.76 -2.56 8.61
C ALA A 230 -8.92 -1.77 7.29
N PHE A 231 -7.87 -1.08 6.84
CA PHE A 231 -7.86 -0.38 5.56
C PHE A 231 -8.08 -1.33 4.37
N GLU A 232 -7.39 -2.45 4.34
CA GLU A 232 -7.53 -3.46 3.29
C GLU A 232 -8.97 -3.99 3.20
N TYR A 233 -9.54 -4.42 4.33
CA TYR A 233 -10.86 -5.05 4.36
C TYR A 233 -12.03 -4.07 4.37
N ALA A 234 -11.88 -2.88 4.97
CA ALA A 234 -12.95 -1.91 5.09
C ALA A 234 -12.97 -0.88 3.95
N VAL A 235 -11.83 -0.64 3.28
CA VAL A 235 -11.72 0.36 2.22
C VAL A 235 -11.42 -0.30 0.86
N MET A 236 -10.27 -1.00 0.74
CA MET A 236 -9.82 -1.52 -0.56
C MET A 236 -10.77 -2.58 -1.12
N LEU A 237 -11.08 -3.59 -0.34
CA LEU A 237 -11.91 -4.71 -0.80
C LEU A 237 -13.34 -4.30 -1.16
N PRO A 238 -14.07 -3.45 -0.41
CA PRO A 238 -15.38 -2.95 -0.84
C PRO A 238 -15.33 -2.08 -2.09
N ILE A 239 -14.30 -1.24 -2.24
CA ILE A 239 -14.11 -0.43 -3.45
C ILE A 239 -13.93 -1.34 -4.66
N GLU A 240 -13.02 -2.32 -4.57
CA GLU A 240 -12.77 -3.30 -5.62
C GLU A 240 -14.06 -4.05 -6.00
N ARG A 241 -14.78 -4.59 -5.02
CA ARG A 241 -16.05 -5.32 -5.26
C ARG A 241 -17.14 -4.45 -5.91
N ARG A 242 -17.22 -3.16 -5.58
CA ARG A 242 -18.21 -2.26 -6.17
C ARG A 242 -17.85 -1.89 -7.61
N LEU A 243 -16.59 -1.59 -7.85
CA LEU A 243 -16.11 -1.10 -9.14
C LEU A 243 -15.95 -2.21 -10.20
N VAL A 244 -15.78 -3.47 -9.78
CA VAL A 244 -15.56 -4.63 -10.69
C VAL A 244 -16.77 -5.59 -10.70
N ARG A 245 -17.94 -5.17 -10.20
CA ARG A 245 -19.15 -6.02 -10.11
C ARG A 245 -19.62 -6.64 -11.42
N TRP A 246 -19.27 -6.03 -12.54
CA TRP A 246 -19.64 -6.49 -13.87
C TRP A 246 -18.78 -7.64 -14.42
N ARG A 247 -17.63 -7.93 -13.78
CA ARG A 247 -16.79 -9.06 -14.14
C ARG A 247 -17.25 -10.33 -13.42
N PRO A 248 -17.44 -11.47 -14.11
CA PRO A 248 -17.68 -12.73 -13.45
C PRO A 248 -16.48 -13.06 -12.54
N VAL A 249 -16.78 -13.39 -11.28
CA VAL A 249 -15.76 -13.85 -10.32
C VAL A 249 -15.36 -15.26 -10.76
N VAL A 250 -14.14 -15.42 -11.25
CA VAL A 250 -13.55 -16.76 -11.41
C VAL A 250 -13.19 -17.22 -10.00
N GLU A 251 -14.05 -18.05 -9.40
CA GLU A 251 -13.73 -18.75 -8.15
C GLU A 251 -12.69 -19.84 -8.49
N PHE A 252 -11.45 -19.65 -7.98
CA PHE A 252 -10.45 -20.71 -7.89
C PHE A 252 -10.61 -21.48 -6.58
#